data_178734100b840801f0997ce08e494841
#
_entry.id   178734100b840801f0997ce08e494841
#
_cell.length_a   1.000
_cell.length_b   1.000
_cell.length_c   1.000
_cell.angle_alpha   90.00
_cell.angle_beta   90.00
_cell.angle_gamma   90.00
#
_symmetry.space_group_name_H-M   'P 1'
#
loop_
_entity.id
_entity.type
_entity.pdbx_description
1 polymer ?
#
loop_
_entity_poly.entity_id
_entity_poly.type
_entity_poly.pdbx_seq_one_letter_code
_entity_poly.pdbx_strand_id
1 'polypeptide(L)'
;MRKLVTALCALVFLSSCDDELKLVSRDFSVTLKSIDVGTAVVGKPVNCTLTISDLDPDNGDQILTRFEVRDGDGVILVDNNEYSPGETFEYDFKANNRLDFDFIPATEGEAYIVMGVASELVTRSDSIKLKVSSPEINIRFQNVPDLMLV
;
A
#
# COMPACT_ATOMS: atom_id res chain seq x y z
N MET A 1 6.30 15.04 -83.73
CA MET A 1 6.67 15.61 -82.41
C MET A 1 5.61 15.20 -81.39
N ARG A 2 5.86 14.15 -80.65
CA ARG A 2 4.96 13.72 -79.58
C ARG A 2 5.75 13.80 -78.27
N LYS A 3 5.33 14.72 -77.44
CA LYS A 3 5.85 14.83 -76.09
C LYS A 3 5.17 13.80 -75.21
N LEU A 4 5.88 12.78 -74.85
CA LEU A 4 5.46 11.82 -73.82
C LEU A 4 5.66 12.48 -72.45
N VAL A 5 4.56 12.80 -71.83
CA VAL A 5 4.55 13.20 -70.42
C VAL A 5 4.51 11.94 -69.60
N THR A 6 5.65 11.56 -69.08
CA THR A 6 5.73 10.45 -68.14
C THR A 6 5.28 10.96 -66.79
N ALA A 7 4.05 10.60 -66.40
CA ALA A 7 3.54 10.82 -65.06
C ALA A 7 4.21 9.84 -64.14
N LEU A 8 5.19 10.31 -63.38
CA LEU A 8 5.80 9.60 -62.31
C LEU A 8 4.84 9.60 -61.13
N CYS A 9 4.05 8.57 -61.02
CA CYS A 9 3.31 8.30 -59.79
C CYS A 9 4.33 8.01 -58.68
N ALA A 10 4.63 9.01 -57.87
CA ALA A 10 5.26 8.82 -56.60
C ALA A 10 4.24 8.11 -55.69
N LEU A 11 4.35 6.80 -55.58
CA LEU A 11 3.76 6.03 -54.54
C LEU A 11 4.42 6.47 -53.22
N VAL A 12 3.79 7.42 -52.59
CA VAL A 12 4.05 7.69 -51.18
C VAL A 12 3.52 6.50 -50.41
N PHE A 13 4.40 5.58 -50.07
CA PHE A 13 4.16 4.64 -49.02
C PHE A 13 4.00 5.45 -47.73
N LEU A 14 2.77 5.79 -47.42
CA LEU A 14 2.40 6.08 -46.06
C LEU A 14 2.53 4.77 -45.31
N SER A 15 3.74 4.47 -44.83
CA SER A 15 3.88 3.59 -43.69
C SER A 15 3.10 4.29 -42.59
N SER A 16 1.82 3.93 -42.46
CA SER A 16 1.12 4.13 -41.22
C SER A 16 1.92 3.34 -40.19
N CYS A 17 2.72 4.05 -39.41
CA CYS A 17 3.02 3.58 -38.09
C CYS A 17 1.67 3.37 -37.40
N ASP A 18 1.18 2.15 -37.42
CA ASP A 18 0.21 1.67 -36.46
C ASP A 18 0.93 1.59 -35.11
N ASP A 19 1.36 2.74 -34.61
CA ASP A 19 1.44 2.94 -33.19
C ASP A 19 0.00 2.98 -32.72
N GLU A 20 -0.56 1.80 -32.52
CA GLU A 20 -1.75 1.67 -31.67
C GLU A 20 -1.41 2.38 -30.40
N LEU A 21 -1.98 3.57 -30.22
CA LEU A 21 -1.98 4.29 -28.95
C LEU A 21 -2.71 3.37 -27.96
N LYS A 22 -1.92 2.47 -27.33
CA LYS A 22 -2.42 1.61 -26.28
C LYS A 22 -2.85 2.52 -25.15
N LEU A 23 -4.17 2.67 -24.99
CA LEU A 23 -4.75 3.39 -23.88
C LEU A 23 -4.40 2.64 -22.59
N VAL A 24 -3.38 3.12 -21.91
CA VAL A 24 -2.98 2.61 -20.59
C VAL A 24 -4.02 3.09 -19.60
N SER A 25 -4.69 2.17 -18.93
CA SER A 25 -5.58 2.51 -17.83
C SER A 25 -4.76 2.98 -16.66
N ARG A 26 -5.05 4.17 -16.15
CA ARG A 26 -4.38 4.73 -14.97
C ARG A 26 -5.21 4.61 -13.71
N ASP A 27 -6.43 4.10 -13.84
CA ASP A 27 -7.30 3.84 -12.69
C ASP A 27 -7.01 2.48 -12.07
N PHE A 28 -7.11 2.41 -10.76
CA PHE A 28 -6.90 1.20 -9.96
C PHE A 28 -7.77 1.25 -8.72
N SER A 29 -7.96 0.13 -8.06
CA SER A 29 -8.62 0.02 -6.78
C SER A 29 -7.67 -0.47 -5.69
N VAL A 30 -7.94 -0.06 -4.45
CA VAL A 30 -7.13 -0.38 -3.28
C VAL A 30 -8.01 -1.06 -2.25
N THR A 31 -7.52 -2.14 -1.65
CA THR A 31 -8.19 -2.85 -0.59
C THR A 31 -7.23 -3.12 0.56
N LEU A 32 -7.58 -2.67 1.76
CA LEU A 32 -6.83 -2.89 2.99
C LEU A 32 -7.55 -3.89 3.88
N LYS A 33 -6.84 -4.90 4.36
CA LYS A 33 -7.39 -5.93 5.27
C LYS A 33 -6.42 -6.22 6.40
N SER A 34 -6.96 -6.50 7.58
CA SER A 34 -6.22 -7.18 8.64
C SER A 34 -6.40 -8.68 8.48
N ILE A 35 -5.32 -9.43 8.59
CA ILE A 35 -5.34 -10.90 8.55
C ILE A 35 -5.76 -11.44 9.91
N ASP A 36 -5.40 -10.75 10.98
CA ASP A 36 -5.72 -11.14 12.34
C ASP A 36 -7.17 -10.75 12.68
N VAL A 37 -7.98 -11.76 12.95
CA VAL A 37 -9.38 -11.61 13.40
C VAL A 37 -9.37 -11.57 14.92
N GLY A 38 -9.17 -10.39 15.51
CA GLY A 38 -9.16 -10.30 16.97
C GLY A 38 -8.92 -8.87 17.47
N THR A 39 -8.77 -8.76 18.78
CA THR A 39 -8.35 -7.51 19.41
C THR A 39 -6.83 -7.39 19.30
N ALA A 40 -6.38 -6.32 18.69
CA ALA A 40 -4.95 -5.96 18.67
C ALA A 40 -4.46 -5.65 20.10
N VAL A 41 -3.17 -5.77 20.33
CA VAL A 41 -2.56 -5.48 21.64
C VAL A 41 -1.45 -4.46 21.45
N VAL A 42 -1.40 -3.44 22.29
CA VAL A 42 -0.35 -2.42 22.28
C VAL A 42 1.04 -3.05 22.22
N GLY A 43 1.87 -2.59 21.30
CA GLY A 43 3.24 -3.05 21.09
C GLY A 43 3.38 -4.41 20.41
N LYS A 44 2.27 -5.04 19.99
CA LYS A 44 2.31 -6.30 19.26
C LYS A 44 1.95 -6.09 17.78
N PRO A 45 2.66 -6.74 16.85
CA PRO A 45 2.36 -6.60 15.43
C PRO A 45 1.00 -7.20 15.08
N VAL A 46 0.28 -6.53 14.22
CA VAL A 46 -0.96 -6.95 13.57
C VAL A 46 -0.68 -7.06 12.09
N ASN A 47 -0.82 -8.26 11.54
CA ASN A 47 -0.59 -8.50 10.14
C ASN A 47 -1.68 -7.87 9.28
N CYS A 48 -1.29 -7.04 8.34
CA CYS A 48 -2.16 -6.35 7.40
C CYS A 48 -1.73 -6.60 5.97
N THR A 49 -2.68 -6.50 5.05
CA THR A 49 -2.44 -6.63 3.62
C THR A 49 -3.09 -5.49 2.88
N LEU A 50 -2.32 -4.81 2.05
CA LEU A 50 -2.79 -3.87 1.05
C LEU A 50 -2.74 -4.54 -0.32
N THR A 51 -3.86 -4.55 -1.04
CA THR A 51 -3.94 -5.12 -2.39
C THR A 51 -4.36 -4.03 -3.36
N ILE A 52 -3.69 -3.95 -4.50
CA ILE A 52 -4.09 -3.11 -5.63
C ILE A 52 -4.65 -4.02 -6.72
N SER A 53 -5.80 -3.66 -7.25
CA SER A 53 -6.43 -4.32 -8.39
C SER A 53 -6.57 -3.35 -9.55
N ASP A 54 -6.59 -3.90 -10.77
CA ASP A 54 -6.77 -3.16 -12.02
C ASP A 54 -5.63 -2.18 -12.37
N LEU A 55 -4.49 -2.28 -11.68
CA LEU A 55 -3.30 -1.51 -12.05
C LEU A 55 -2.77 -2.05 -13.38
N ASP A 56 -2.70 -1.18 -14.39
CA ASP A 56 -2.13 -1.54 -15.69
C ASP A 56 -0.60 -1.74 -15.54
N PRO A 57 -0.06 -2.92 -15.89
CA PRO A 57 1.37 -3.18 -15.77
C PRO A 57 2.23 -2.29 -16.69
N ASP A 58 1.65 -1.79 -17.78
CA ASP A 58 2.31 -0.88 -18.71
C ASP A 58 2.23 0.60 -18.25
N ASN A 59 1.56 0.88 -17.13
CA ASN A 59 1.54 2.20 -16.52
C ASN A 59 2.96 2.60 -16.10
N GLY A 60 3.50 3.68 -16.70
CA GLY A 60 4.84 4.20 -16.40
C GLY A 60 4.93 5.01 -15.12
N ASP A 61 3.79 5.33 -14.48
CA ASP A 61 3.73 6.20 -13.32
C ASP A 61 4.48 5.60 -12.12
N GLN A 62 5.13 6.45 -11.36
CA GLN A 62 5.64 6.10 -10.03
C GLN A 62 4.47 5.93 -9.06
N ILE A 63 4.48 4.86 -8.30
CA ILE A 63 3.45 4.56 -7.31
C ILE A 63 4.00 4.85 -5.92
N LEU A 64 3.40 5.79 -5.23
CA LEU A 64 3.72 6.15 -3.86
C LEU A 64 2.65 5.63 -2.90
N THR A 65 3.09 5.03 -1.82
CA THR A 65 2.21 4.58 -0.74
C THR A 65 2.37 5.51 0.46
N ARG A 66 1.25 5.92 1.06
CA ARG A 66 1.22 6.76 2.26
C ARG A 66 0.48 6.05 3.37
N PHE A 67 1.09 6.03 4.53
CA PHE A 67 0.53 5.49 5.76
C PHE A 67 0.00 6.63 6.65
N GLU A 68 -1.21 6.47 7.19
CA GLU A 68 -1.79 7.37 8.18
C GLU A 68 -2.55 6.59 9.26
N VAL A 69 -2.57 7.16 10.46
CA VAL A 69 -3.46 6.73 11.55
C VAL A 69 -4.31 7.93 11.94
N ARG A 70 -5.64 7.78 11.90
CA ARG A 70 -6.54 8.89 12.23
C ARG A 70 -6.94 8.89 13.69
N ASP A 71 -7.29 7.74 14.24
CA ASP A 71 -7.56 7.57 15.67
C ASP A 71 -6.54 6.58 16.22
N GLY A 72 -6.04 6.81 17.42
CA GLY A 72 -4.94 6.03 17.99
C GLY A 72 -3.57 6.49 17.51
N ASP A 73 -2.58 5.62 17.71
CA ASP A 73 -1.19 5.84 17.31
C ASP A 73 -0.51 4.51 17.03
N GLY A 74 0.56 4.53 16.23
CA GLY A 74 1.34 3.35 15.89
C GLY A 74 2.21 3.56 14.66
N VAL A 75 2.97 2.55 14.32
CA VAL A 75 3.87 2.52 13.16
C VAL A 75 3.58 1.29 12.30
N ILE A 76 4.03 1.29 11.07
CA ILE A 76 4.04 0.08 10.24
C ILE A 76 5.47 -0.37 9.95
N LEU A 77 5.63 -1.69 9.82
CA LEU A 77 6.83 -2.33 9.34
C LEU A 77 6.60 -2.93 7.96
N VAL A 78 7.36 -2.47 6.98
CA VAL A 78 7.38 -2.99 5.61
C VAL A 78 8.80 -3.45 5.32
N ASP A 79 9.01 -4.72 5.07
CA ASP A 79 10.34 -5.29 4.78
C ASP A 79 11.41 -4.89 5.81
N ASN A 80 11.05 -4.90 7.11
CA ASN A 80 11.86 -4.44 8.26
C ASN A 80 12.18 -2.93 8.30
N ASN A 81 11.59 -2.13 7.43
CA ASN A 81 11.65 -0.68 7.54
C ASN A 81 10.42 -0.16 8.29
N GLU A 82 10.66 0.71 9.26
CA GLU A 82 9.62 1.35 10.05
C GLU A 82 9.17 2.65 9.37
N TYR A 83 7.85 2.86 9.30
CA TYR A 83 7.25 4.08 8.80
C TYR A 83 6.25 4.62 9.82
N SER A 84 6.39 5.91 10.11
CA SER A 84 5.48 6.67 10.98
C SER A 84 4.29 7.21 10.21
N PRO A 85 3.18 7.57 10.90
CA PRO A 85 2.03 8.20 10.26
C PRO A 85 2.41 9.47 9.50
N GLY A 86 1.93 9.59 8.26
CA GLY A 86 2.23 10.69 7.36
C GLY A 86 3.42 10.45 6.43
N GLU A 87 4.22 9.43 6.66
CA GLU A 87 5.31 9.07 5.77
C GLU A 87 4.84 8.39 4.50
N THR A 88 5.63 8.56 3.43
CA THR A 88 5.42 7.94 2.12
C THR A 88 6.59 7.05 1.77
N PHE A 89 6.31 5.96 1.08
CA PHE A 89 7.32 5.04 0.57
C PHE A 89 6.93 4.51 -0.81
N GLU A 90 7.92 4.01 -1.53
CA GLU A 90 7.73 3.36 -2.82
C GLU A 90 7.57 1.86 -2.63
N TYR A 91 6.66 1.25 -3.38
CA TYR A 91 6.51 -0.20 -3.47
C TYR A 91 6.19 -0.58 -4.90
N ASP A 92 6.81 -1.65 -5.40
CA ASP A 92 6.60 -2.11 -6.77
C ASP A 92 5.34 -2.98 -6.89
N PHE A 93 4.18 -2.33 -6.92
CA PHE A 93 2.89 -2.99 -7.13
C PHE A 93 2.71 -3.59 -8.52
N LYS A 94 3.57 -3.27 -9.48
CA LYS A 94 3.54 -3.90 -10.81
C LYS A 94 4.16 -5.29 -10.77
N ALA A 95 5.21 -5.46 -9.98
CA ALA A 95 5.82 -6.77 -9.75
C ALA A 95 4.98 -7.63 -8.81
N ASN A 96 4.37 -7.02 -7.80
CA ASN A 96 3.53 -7.70 -6.83
C ASN A 96 2.36 -6.79 -6.41
N ASN A 97 1.16 -7.13 -6.80
CA ASN A 97 -0.05 -6.36 -6.51
C ASN A 97 -0.49 -6.40 -5.03
N ARG A 98 0.29 -7.03 -4.16
CA ARG A 98 0.02 -7.21 -2.76
C ARG A 98 1.22 -6.80 -1.92
N LEU A 99 0.98 -5.94 -0.93
CA LEU A 99 1.92 -5.55 0.10
C LEU A 99 1.44 -6.10 1.44
N ASP A 100 2.22 -6.97 2.05
CA ASP A 100 2.03 -7.43 3.42
C ASP A 100 2.90 -6.59 4.35
N PHE A 101 2.32 -6.16 5.47
CA PHE A 101 3.00 -5.34 6.46
C PHE A 101 2.45 -5.59 7.86
N ASP A 102 3.21 -5.23 8.87
CA ASP A 102 2.80 -5.29 10.26
C ASP A 102 2.45 -3.89 10.77
N PHE A 103 1.27 -3.72 11.36
CA PHE A 103 0.94 -2.53 12.13
C PHE A 103 1.24 -2.79 13.61
N ILE A 104 1.97 -1.90 14.26
CA ILE A 104 2.30 -1.97 15.69
C ILE A 104 1.59 -0.80 16.38
N PRO A 105 0.46 -1.06 17.07
CA PRO A 105 -0.27 -0.01 17.79
C PRO A 105 0.50 0.45 19.01
N ALA A 106 0.54 1.77 19.24
CA ALA A 106 1.21 2.39 20.38
C ALA A 106 0.25 2.76 21.53
N THR A 107 -1.04 2.89 21.25
CA THR A 107 -2.06 3.29 22.23
C THR A 107 -3.24 2.31 22.25
N GLU A 108 -3.87 2.15 23.42
CA GLU A 108 -5.12 1.39 23.53
C GLU A 108 -6.32 2.21 23.03
N GLY A 109 -7.41 1.53 22.69
CA GLY A 109 -8.63 2.11 22.19
C GLY A 109 -8.94 1.69 20.76
N GLU A 110 -9.43 2.62 19.96
CA GLU A 110 -9.68 2.39 18.55
C GLU A 110 -8.51 2.95 17.72
N ALA A 111 -8.02 2.19 16.76
CA ALA A 111 -7.04 2.65 15.78
C ALA A 111 -7.66 2.59 14.38
N TYR A 112 -7.65 3.73 13.67
CA TYR A 112 -8.07 3.85 12.29
C TYR A 112 -6.84 3.95 11.40
N ILE A 113 -6.51 2.86 10.72
CA ILE A 113 -5.38 2.78 9.80
C ILE A 113 -5.87 3.11 8.42
N VAL A 114 -5.18 4.01 7.73
CA VAL A 114 -5.46 4.40 6.34
C VAL A 114 -4.21 4.19 5.51
N MET A 115 -4.37 3.46 4.41
CA MET A 115 -3.33 3.31 3.40
C MET A 115 -3.78 3.99 2.13
N GLY A 116 -3.04 5.01 1.71
CA GLY A 116 -3.23 5.72 0.46
C GLY A 116 -2.21 5.29 -0.57
N VAL A 117 -2.64 5.15 -1.82
CA VAL A 117 -1.78 4.86 -2.96
C VAL A 117 -2.02 5.91 -4.01
N ALA A 118 -0.95 6.53 -4.48
CA ALA A 118 -0.99 7.59 -5.45
C ALA A 118 -0.11 7.28 -6.65
N SER A 119 -0.64 7.46 -7.84
CA SER A 119 0.10 7.63 -9.09
C SER A 119 0.13 9.12 -9.46
N GLU A 120 0.68 9.47 -10.62
CA GLU A 120 0.70 10.88 -11.07
C GLU A 120 -0.70 11.52 -11.18
N LEU A 121 -1.72 10.74 -11.56
CA LEU A 121 -3.05 11.26 -11.84
C LEU A 121 -4.15 10.73 -10.91
N VAL A 122 -3.91 9.60 -10.24
CA VAL A 122 -4.93 8.89 -9.47
C VAL A 122 -4.46 8.65 -8.06
N THR A 123 -5.31 8.97 -7.10
CA THR A 123 -5.11 8.61 -5.69
C THR A 123 -6.28 7.78 -5.21
N ARG A 124 -5.99 6.65 -4.58
CA ARG A 124 -6.95 5.77 -3.95
C ARG A 124 -6.50 5.45 -2.53
N SER A 125 -7.44 5.23 -1.65
CA SER A 125 -7.16 4.83 -0.27
C SER A 125 -8.22 3.89 0.25
N ASP A 126 -7.83 3.07 1.20
CA ASP A 126 -8.75 2.26 1.99
C ASP A 126 -8.33 2.29 3.45
N SER A 127 -9.23 1.91 4.35
CA SER A 127 -9.02 2.00 5.78
C SER A 127 -9.60 0.80 6.52
N ILE A 128 -8.94 0.45 7.62
CA ILE A 128 -9.46 -0.54 8.57
C ILE A 128 -9.51 0.05 9.97
N LYS A 129 -10.48 -0.41 10.74
CA LYS A 129 -10.63 -0.08 12.14
C LYS A 129 -10.22 -1.28 12.99
N LEU A 130 -9.31 -1.07 13.93
CA LEU A 130 -8.87 -2.05 14.89
C LEU A 130 -9.27 -1.62 16.29
N LYS A 131 -9.65 -2.60 17.13
CA LYS A 131 -9.77 -2.41 18.56
C LYS A 131 -8.48 -2.85 19.22
N VAL A 132 -7.84 -1.96 19.96
CA VAL A 132 -6.55 -2.19 20.62
C VAL A 132 -6.74 -2.26 22.12
N SER A 133 -6.22 -3.31 22.75
CA SER A 133 -6.21 -3.49 24.21
C SER A 133 -4.81 -3.29 24.78
N SER A 134 -4.75 -2.94 26.06
CA SER A 134 -3.50 -3.00 26.81
C SER A 134 -2.99 -4.43 26.93
N PRO A 135 -1.66 -4.64 27.01
CA PRO A 135 -1.11 -5.95 27.31
C PRO A 135 -1.53 -6.39 28.71
N GLU A 136 -1.96 -7.66 28.85
CA GLU A 136 -2.26 -8.22 30.16
C GLU A 136 -0.96 -8.36 30.98
N ILE A 137 -0.89 -7.63 32.09
CA ILE A 137 0.21 -7.77 33.04
C ILE A 137 -0.18 -8.83 34.06
N ASN A 138 0.23 -10.06 33.87
CA ASN A 138 0.08 -11.12 34.87
C ASN A 138 1.19 -11.02 35.92
N ILE A 139 0.99 -10.21 36.96
CA ILE A 139 1.87 -10.18 38.11
C ILE A 139 1.57 -11.42 38.96
N ARG A 140 2.36 -12.47 38.83
CA ARG A 140 2.36 -13.57 39.80
C ARG A 140 3.25 -13.18 40.98
N PHE A 141 2.64 -12.82 42.10
CA PHE A 141 3.39 -12.76 43.35
C PHE A 141 3.77 -14.21 43.71
N GLN A 142 5.00 -14.60 43.49
CA GLN A 142 5.56 -15.77 44.13
C GLN A 142 5.66 -15.42 45.62
N ASN A 143 5.14 -16.32 46.48
CA ASN A 143 5.18 -16.17 47.93
C ASN A 143 6.50 -15.64 48.39
N VAL A 144 6.53 -14.40 48.86
CA VAL A 144 7.65 -13.84 49.61
C VAL A 144 7.59 -14.61 50.94
N PRO A 145 8.62 -15.38 51.31
CA PRO A 145 8.64 -16.03 52.62
C PRO A 145 8.55 -14.96 53.69
N ASP A 146 7.62 -15.17 54.64
CA ASP A 146 7.46 -14.29 55.80
C ASP A 146 8.84 -14.06 56.43
N LEU A 147 9.34 -12.86 56.33
CA LEU A 147 10.46 -12.38 57.12
C LEU A 147 9.97 -12.38 58.56
N MET A 148 10.29 -13.43 59.35
CA MET A 148 10.15 -13.41 60.79
C MET A 148 10.90 -12.20 61.32
N LEU A 149 10.14 -11.20 61.76
CA LEU A 149 10.66 -10.13 62.62
C LEU A 149 11.01 -10.78 63.97
N VAL A 150 12.27 -10.86 64.27
CA VAL A 150 12.82 -11.20 65.58
C VAL A 150 12.90 -9.92 66.39
#